data_269acab23163e65a48acfa04f87a851b
#
_entry.id   269acab23163e65a48acfa04f87a851b
#
_cell.length_a   1.000
_cell.length_b   1.000
_cell.length_c   1.000
_cell.angle_alpha   90.00
_cell.angle_beta   90.00
_cell.angle_gamma   90.00
#
_symmetry.space_group_name_H-M   'P 1'
#
loop_
_entity.id
_entity.type
_entity.pdbx_description
1 polymer ?
#
loop_
_entity_poly.entity_id
_entity_poly.type
_entity_poly.pdbx_seq_one_letter_code
_entity_poly.pdbx_strand_id
1 'polypeptide(L)'
;GWDGIGSLFGALLLSMAVGFTVEKFINMFMRRRFNALLLKERSDTLLETSRFLFVRLTIELLGLVAFFVVTRNMATSLIPDDYLIFAETLMINLVVIPRLGAAVFRLILAPGRPEFRLLNIDNADAARMFRFQVTIIVVMGMSVAISAFGEINGVPMEQSRLGFWLNLLVHVYMIYVIWRLWDPLIVIMRGAD
;
A
#
# COMPACT_ATOMS: atom_id res chain seq x y z
N GLY A 1 -24.12 1.89 -20.34
CA GLY A 1 -23.43 2.67 -21.36
C GLY A 1 -22.15 3.33 -20.81
N TRP A 2 -21.34 3.88 -21.69
CA TRP A 2 -20.07 4.55 -21.33
C TRP A 2 -20.24 5.70 -20.35
N ASP A 3 -21.39 6.38 -20.36
CA ASP A 3 -21.71 7.48 -19.43
C ASP A 3 -21.81 7.00 -17.98
N GLY A 4 -22.27 5.77 -17.76
CA GLY A 4 -22.32 5.17 -16.41
C GLY A 4 -20.94 4.82 -15.86
N ILE A 5 -20.01 4.33 -16.69
CA ILE A 5 -18.64 3.99 -16.28
C ILE A 5 -17.86 5.26 -15.97
N GLY A 6 -17.98 6.29 -16.82
CA GLY A 6 -17.32 7.58 -16.58
C GLY A 6 -17.78 8.24 -15.29
N SER A 7 -19.07 8.22 -15.00
CA SER A 7 -19.63 8.77 -13.76
C SER A 7 -19.19 7.98 -12.53
N LEU A 8 -19.10 6.64 -12.62
CA LEU A 8 -18.58 5.77 -11.56
C LEU A 8 -17.13 6.12 -11.20
N PHE A 9 -16.24 6.17 -12.20
CA PHE A 9 -14.85 6.54 -11.95
C PHE A 9 -14.71 7.97 -11.46
N GLY A 10 -15.51 8.91 -11.98
CA GLY A 10 -15.55 10.29 -11.50
C GLY A 10 -15.96 10.39 -10.02
N ALA A 11 -17.03 9.68 -9.63
CA ALA A 11 -17.49 9.62 -8.25
C ALA A 11 -16.44 8.98 -7.31
N LEU A 12 -15.80 7.88 -7.77
CA LEU A 12 -14.74 7.23 -7.01
C LEU A 12 -13.52 8.15 -6.83
N LEU A 13 -13.06 8.78 -7.89
CA LEU A 13 -11.93 9.73 -7.83
C LEU A 13 -12.24 10.92 -6.92
N LEU A 14 -13.45 11.46 -6.98
CA LEU A 14 -13.88 12.54 -6.09
C LEU A 14 -13.87 12.09 -4.63
N SER A 15 -14.44 10.92 -4.34
CA SER A 15 -14.45 10.33 -3.00
C SER A 15 -13.03 10.13 -2.46
N MET A 16 -12.12 9.63 -3.29
CA MET A 16 -10.71 9.46 -2.96
C MET A 16 -10.00 10.80 -2.73
N ALA A 17 -10.29 11.83 -3.53
CA ALA A 17 -9.71 13.16 -3.37
C ALA A 17 -10.10 13.79 -2.02
N VAL A 18 -11.37 13.64 -1.61
CA VAL A 18 -11.84 14.08 -0.29
C VAL A 18 -11.16 13.28 0.81
N GLY A 19 -11.09 11.95 0.68
CA GLY A 19 -10.39 11.09 1.63
C GLY A 19 -8.92 11.47 1.81
N PHE A 20 -8.19 11.69 0.71
CA PHE A 20 -6.78 12.17 0.76
C PHE A 20 -6.64 13.54 1.42
N THR A 21 -7.59 14.42 1.20
CA THR A 21 -7.58 15.75 1.82
C THR A 21 -7.70 15.63 3.34
N VAL A 22 -8.67 14.84 3.82
CA VAL A 22 -8.88 14.61 5.26
C VAL A 22 -7.65 13.90 5.87
N GLU A 23 -7.12 12.89 5.21
CA GLU A 23 -5.90 12.22 5.63
C GLU A 23 -4.73 13.20 5.79
N LYS A 24 -4.52 14.07 4.79
CA LYS A 24 -3.46 15.07 4.83
C LYS A 24 -3.60 16.01 6.01
N PHE A 25 -4.83 16.44 6.34
CA PHE A 25 -5.11 17.26 7.51
C PHE A 25 -4.78 16.52 8.81
N ILE A 26 -5.22 15.27 8.96
CA ILE A 26 -4.94 14.44 10.14
C ILE A 26 -3.44 14.24 10.29
N ASN A 27 -2.75 13.85 9.22
CA ASN A 27 -1.30 13.64 9.25
C ASN A 27 -0.54 14.93 9.60
N MET A 28 -0.96 16.07 9.09
CA MET A 28 -0.35 17.36 9.42
C MET A 28 -0.58 17.72 10.90
N PHE A 29 -1.78 17.52 11.43
CA PHE A 29 -2.11 17.78 12.83
C PHE A 29 -1.33 16.85 13.77
N MET A 30 -1.31 15.55 13.47
CA MET A 30 -0.60 14.56 14.26
C MET A 30 0.92 14.80 14.26
N ARG A 31 1.50 15.11 13.10
CA ARG A 31 2.93 15.45 13.00
C ARG A 31 3.29 16.67 13.82
N ARG A 32 2.43 17.71 13.83
CA ARG A 32 2.64 18.91 14.68
C ARG A 32 2.60 18.55 16.16
N ARG A 33 1.66 17.70 16.57
CA ARG A 33 1.49 17.28 17.96
C ARG A 33 2.65 16.42 18.47
N PHE A 34 3.17 15.55 17.61
CA PHE A 34 4.28 14.64 17.93
C PHE A 34 5.63 15.09 17.38
N ASN A 35 5.76 16.37 17.03
CA ASN A 35 6.98 16.93 16.40
C ASN A 35 8.23 16.67 17.22
N ALA A 36 8.18 16.84 18.54
CA ALA A 36 9.31 16.59 19.44
C ALA A 36 9.81 15.13 19.41
N LEU A 37 8.92 14.16 19.15
CA LEU A 37 9.27 12.75 19.03
C LEU A 37 9.78 12.40 17.62
N LEU A 38 9.31 13.12 16.60
CA LEU A 38 9.64 12.87 15.20
C LEU A 38 10.93 13.56 14.73
N LEU A 39 11.35 14.64 15.43
CA LEU A 39 12.56 15.41 15.11
C LEU A 39 13.83 14.86 15.79
N LYS A 40 13.74 13.82 16.61
CA LYS A 40 14.91 13.21 17.22
C LYS A 40 15.78 12.57 16.15
N GLU A 41 16.93 13.17 15.86
CA GLU A 41 17.83 12.79 14.75
C GLU A 41 18.61 11.51 15.02
N ARG A 42 18.79 11.12 16.29
CA ARG A 42 19.58 9.94 16.68
C ARG A 42 18.95 9.29 17.91
N SER A 43 18.80 8.00 17.85
CA SER A 43 18.33 7.20 18.97
C SER A 43 19.52 6.43 19.53
N ASP A 44 19.82 6.64 20.82
CA ASP A 44 20.93 5.99 21.50
C ASP A 44 20.54 4.62 22.07
N THR A 45 19.24 4.28 22.05
CA THR A 45 18.73 3.02 22.59
C THR A 45 17.72 2.36 21.67
N LEU A 46 17.66 1.03 21.67
CA LEU A 46 16.67 0.23 20.93
C LEU A 46 15.23 0.61 21.30
N LEU A 47 14.98 0.97 22.56
CA LEU A 47 13.66 1.37 23.04
C LEU A 47 13.19 2.68 22.39
N GLU A 48 14.09 3.65 22.26
CA GLU A 48 13.77 4.93 21.61
C GLU A 48 13.52 4.75 20.10
N THR A 49 14.33 3.92 19.45
CA THR A 49 14.11 3.54 18.05
C THR A 49 12.73 2.91 17.85
N SER A 50 12.38 1.93 18.66
CA SER A 50 11.09 1.25 18.60
C SER A 50 9.94 2.22 18.84
N ARG A 51 10.05 3.12 19.82
CA ARG A 51 9.04 4.15 20.10
C ARG A 51 8.85 5.11 18.91
N PHE A 52 9.94 5.56 18.31
CA PHE A 52 9.88 6.41 17.11
C PHE A 52 9.18 5.72 15.95
N LEU A 53 9.56 4.47 15.64
CA LEU A 53 8.99 3.69 14.56
C LEU A 53 7.51 3.41 14.80
N PHE A 54 7.13 3.10 16.05
CA PHE A 54 5.74 2.85 16.44
C PHE A 54 4.87 4.10 16.28
N VAL A 55 5.32 5.25 16.77
CA VAL A 55 4.59 6.53 16.63
C VAL A 55 4.42 6.88 15.15
N ARG A 56 5.46 6.73 14.34
CA ARG A 56 5.41 6.98 12.91
C ARG A 56 4.41 6.06 12.20
N LEU A 57 4.47 4.76 12.48
CA LEU A 57 3.54 3.79 11.92
C LEU A 57 2.10 4.11 12.33
N THR A 58 1.87 4.43 13.61
CA THR A 58 0.55 4.79 14.13
C THR A 58 -0.03 6.00 13.39
N ILE A 59 0.75 7.03 13.15
CA ILE A 59 0.30 8.22 12.39
C ILE A 59 -0.05 7.83 10.95
N GLU A 60 0.78 7.03 10.28
CA GLU A 60 0.52 6.57 8.92
C GLU A 60 -0.77 5.71 8.85
N LEU A 61 -0.99 4.83 9.83
CA LEU A 61 -2.18 3.98 9.90
C LEU A 61 -3.45 4.78 10.21
N LEU A 62 -3.40 5.72 11.15
CA LEU A 62 -4.53 6.60 11.46
C LEU A 62 -4.95 7.43 10.25
N GLY A 63 -3.97 7.96 9.52
CA GLY A 63 -4.23 8.66 8.26
C GLY A 63 -4.90 7.76 7.22
N LEU A 64 -4.41 6.53 7.07
CA LEU A 64 -4.96 5.55 6.12
C LEU A 64 -6.39 5.11 6.50
N VAL A 65 -6.65 4.91 7.80
CA VAL A 65 -8.00 4.60 8.30
C VAL A 65 -8.95 5.75 8.03
N ALA A 66 -8.54 6.98 8.30
CA ALA A 66 -9.35 8.16 8.00
C ALA A 66 -9.64 8.30 6.51
N PHE A 67 -8.63 8.11 5.66
CA PHE A 67 -8.81 8.05 4.20
C PHE A 67 -9.87 7.01 3.82
N PHE A 68 -9.73 5.76 4.32
CA PHE A 68 -10.64 4.68 4.00
C PHE A 68 -12.08 4.99 4.42
N VAL A 69 -12.28 5.41 5.67
CA VAL A 69 -13.62 5.71 6.22
C VAL A 69 -14.29 6.85 5.45
N VAL A 70 -13.57 7.94 5.19
CA VAL A 70 -14.13 9.09 4.47
C VAL A 70 -14.44 8.74 3.01
N THR A 71 -13.51 8.09 2.32
CA THR A 71 -13.69 7.68 0.93
C THR A 71 -14.87 6.72 0.80
N ARG A 72 -14.98 5.73 1.69
CA ARG A 72 -16.09 4.78 1.69
C ARG A 72 -17.44 5.47 1.91
N ASN A 73 -17.56 6.33 2.94
CA ASN A 73 -18.81 7.05 3.19
C ASN A 73 -19.21 7.98 2.03
N MET A 74 -18.25 8.63 1.40
CA MET A 74 -18.54 9.42 0.20
C MET A 74 -18.95 8.53 -0.98
N ALA A 75 -18.27 7.42 -1.19
CA ALA A 75 -18.60 6.47 -2.26
C ALA A 75 -20.02 5.92 -2.11
N THR A 76 -20.46 5.54 -0.91
CA THR A 76 -21.83 5.06 -0.65
C THR A 76 -22.91 6.12 -0.95
N SER A 77 -22.55 7.41 -0.92
CA SER A 77 -23.48 8.50 -1.23
C SER A 77 -23.52 8.86 -2.73
N LEU A 78 -22.48 8.51 -3.49
CA LEU A 78 -22.31 8.94 -4.88
C LEU A 78 -22.40 7.81 -5.90
N ILE A 79 -22.16 6.57 -5.47
CA ILE A 79 -22.10 5.40 -6.34
C ILE A 79 -23.33 4.54 -6.10
N PRO A 80 -24.04 4.08 -7.16
CA PRO A 80 -25.14 3.14 -7.03
C PRO A 80 -24.70 1.82 -6.39
N ASP A 81 -25.59 1.20 -5.61
CA ASP A 81 -25.31 -0.02 -4.84
C ASP A 81 -24.74 -1.16 -5.70
N ASP A 82 -25.21 -1.31 -6.93
CA ASP A 82 -24.74 -2.33 -7.88
C ASP A 82 -23.25 -2.24 -8.20
N TYR A 83 -22.65 -1.04 -8.08
CA TYR A 83 -21.24 -0.79 -8.38
C TYR A 83 -20.39 -0.53 -7.13
N LEU A 84 -21.01 -0.48 -5.95
CA LEU A 84 -20.33 -0.12 -4.72
C LEU A 84 -19.23 -1.14 -4.35
N ILE A 85 -19.54 -2.43 -4.47
CA ILE A 85 -18.59 -3.52 -4.20
C ILE A 85 -17.37 -3.41 -5.12
N PHE A 86 -17.57 -3.10 -6.39
CA PHE A 86 -16.46 -2.89 -7.32
C PHE A 86 -15.62 -1.68 -6.94
N ALA A 87 -16.25 -0.54 -6.63
CA ALA A 87 -15.56 0.67 -6.21
C ALA A 87 -14.73 0.45 -4.92
N GLU A 88 -15.30 -0.26 -3.94
CA GLU A 88 -14.59 -0.67 -2.72
C GLU A 88 -13.40 -1.60 -3.03
N THR A 89 -13.58 -2.56 -3.93
CA THR A 89 -12.51 -3.45 -4.38
C THR A 89 -11.36 -2.68 -5.00
N LEU A 90 -11.63 -1.72 -5.88
CA LEU A 90 -10.61 -0.86 -6.46
C LEU A 90 -9.87 -0.04 -5.39
N MET A 91 -10.63 0.62 -4.50
CA MET A 91 -10.06 1.44 -3.43
C MET A 91 -9.16 0.62 -2.51
N ILE A 92 -9.63 -0.55 -2.06
CA ILE A 92 -8.88 -1.41 -1.14
C ILE A 92 -7.61 -1.94 -1.81
N ASN A 93 -7.73 -2.54 -2.99
CA ASN A 93 -6.61 -3.25 -3.62
C ASN A 93 -5.61 -2.34 -4.33
N LEU A 94 -6.03 -1.17 -4.83
CA LEU A 94 -5.13 -0.25 -5.54
C LEU A 94 -4.58 0.87 -4.66
N VAL A 95 -5.21 1.15 -3.50
CA VAL A 95 -4.77 2.25 -2.64
C VAL A 95 -4.48 1.79 -1.23
N VAL A 96 -5.43 1.16 -0.54
CA VAL A 96 -5.28 0.84 0.90
C VAL A 96 -4.20 -0.22 1.12
N ILE A 97 -4.30 -1.36 0.45
CA ILE A 97 -3.34 -2.48 0.61
C ILE A 97 -1.93 -2.10 0.19
N PRO A 98 -1.68 -1.46 -0.97
CA PRO A 98 -0.34 -1.00 -1.33
C PRO A 98 0.25 0.00 -0.33
N ARG A 99 -0.55 0.91 0.19
CA ARG A 99 -0.09 1.89 1.18
C ARG A 99 0.18 1.26 2.54
N LEU A 100 -0.67 0.33 2.98
CA LEU A 100 -0.44 -0.46 4.18
C LEU A 100 0.85 -1.28 4.07
N GLY A 101 1.04 -1.99 2.96
CA GLY A 101 2.25 -2.72 2.68
C GLY A 101 3.48 -1.81 2.66
N ALA A 102 3.40 -0.65 1.98
CA ALA A 102 4.49 0.32 1.98
C ALA A 102 4.81 0.85 3.38
N ALA A 103 3.82 1.06 4.26
CA ALA A 103 4.04 1.49 5.64
C ALA A 103 4.79 0.41 6.44
N VAL A 104 4.37 -0.86 6.32
CA VAL A 104 5.03 -1.99 6.98
C VAL A 104 6.46 -2.20 6.47
N PHE A 105 6.67 -2.23 5.15
CA PHE A 105 8.01 -2.40 4.59
C PHE A 105 8.92 -1.19 4.85
N ARG A 106 8.37 0.00 4.97
CA ARG A 106 9.13 1.20 5.39
C ARG A 106 9.57 1.10 6.84
N LEU A 107 8.78 0.47 7.70
CA LEU A 107 9.16 0.19 9.07
C LEU A 107 10.35 -0.80 9.14
N ILE A 108 10.29 -1.90 8.38
CA ILE A 108 11.28 -2.99 8.42
C ILE A 108 12.59 -2.58 7.73
N LEU A 109 12.47 -2.04 6.51
CA LEU A 109 13.62 -1.75 5.65
C LEU A 109 14.22 -0.36 5.88
N ALA A 110 13.48 0.57 6.47
CA ALA A 110 13.85 1.96 6.71
C ALA A 110 14.70 2.56 5.56
N PRO A 111 14.18 2.57 4.29
CA PRO A 111 14.95 3.06 3.16
C PRO A 111 15.32 4.53 3.36
N GLY A 112 16.62 4.86 3.30
CA GLY A 112 17.15 6.20 3.54
C GLY A 112 17.41 6.57 5.00
N ARG A 113 17.19 5.67 5.97
CA ARG A 113 17.49 5.86 7.39
C ARG A 113 18.11 4.60 7.98
N PRO A 114 19.40 4.32 7.73
CA PRO A 114 20.06 3.09 8.19
C PRO A 114 20.06 2.93 9.70
N GLU A 115 20.05 4.04 10.45
CA GLU A 115 20.06 4.09 11.92
C GLU A 115 18.77 3.50 12.56
N PHE A 116 17.68 3.42 11.81
CA PHE A 116 16.39 2.85 12.26
C PHE A 116 16.05 1.51 11.59
N ARG A 117 16.96 0.95 10.80
CA ARG A 117 16.72 -0.28 10.06
C ARG A 117 16.76 -1.50 10.98
N LEU A 118 15.77 -2.38 10.84
CA LEU A 118 15.70 -3.64 11.57
C LEU A 118 16.57 -4.75 10.95
N LEU A 119 16.93 -4.62 9.67
CA LEU A 119 17.72 -5.60 8.93
C LEU A 119 19.11 -5.06 8.61
N ASN A 120 20.14 -5.88 8.79
CA ASN A 120 21.52 -5.51 8.46
C ASN A 120 21.80 -5.70 6.95
N ILE A 121 21.36 -4.74 6.16
CA ILE A 121 21.58 -4.66 4.70
C ILE A 121 22.02 -3.26 4.30
N ASP A 122 22.61 -3.08 3.13
CA ASP A 122 23.01 -1.76 2.68
C ASP A 122 21.81 -0.88 2.24
N ASN A 123 22.06 0.41 2.02
CA ASN A 123 21.02 1.37 1.66
C ASN A 123 20.43 1.11 0.26
N ALA A 124 21.26 0.68 -0.69
CA ALA A 124 20.85 0.43 -2.04
C ALA A 124 19.93 -0.80 -2.11
N ASP A 125 20.28 -1.86 -1.38
CA ASP A 125 19.48 -3.07 -1.29
C ASP A 125 18.19 -2.85 -0.52
N ALA A 126 18.20 -2.12 0.59
CA ALA A 126 16.98 -1.75 1.31
C ALA A 126 16.01 -0.98 0.41
N ALA A 127 16.49 0.00 -0.33
CA ALA A 127 15.67 0.77 -1.27
C ALA A 127 15.18 -0.08 -2.45
N ARG A 128 15.99 -1.03 -2.93
CA ARG A 128 15.62 -1.97 -3.98
C ARG A 128 14.53 -2.93 -3.51
N MET A 129 14.74 -3.57 -2.34
CA MET A 129 13.77 -4.46 -1.72
C MET A 129 12.43 -3.76 -1.47
N PHE A 130 12.46 -2.54 -0.91
CA PHE A 130 11.25 -1.76 -0.68
C PHE A 130 10.46 -1.54 -1.98
N ARG A 131 11.11 -1.11 -3.06
CA ARG A 131 10.46 -0.88 -4.36
C ARG A 131 9.83 -2.16 -4.92
N PHE A 132 10.55 -3.27 -4.90
CA PHE A 132 10.04 -4.53 -5.40
C PHE A 132 8.84 -5.03 -4.58
N GLN A 133 8.89 -4.96 -3.25
CA GLN A 133 7.78 -5.37 -2.40
C GLN A 133 6.52 -4.54 -2.66
N VAL A 134 6.65 -3.21 -2.73
CA VAL A 134 5.52 -2.35 -3.06
C VAL A 134 4.98 -2.66 -4.47
N THR A 135 5.85 -2.91 -5.44
CA THR A 135 5.44 -3.22 -6.82
C THR A 135 4.69 -4.56 -6.89
N ILE A 136 5.13 -5.60 -6.15
CA ILE A 136 4.39 -6.87 -6.06
C ILE A 136 2.96 -6.63 -5.58
N ILE A 137 2.80 -5.86 -4.50
CA ILE A 137 1.48 -5.57 -3.93
C ILE A 137 0.61 -4.82 -4.95
N VAL A 138 1.18 -3.85 -5.67
CA VAL A 138 0.45 -3.11 -6.72
C VAL A 138 0.05 -4.04 -7.87
N VAL A 139 0.95 -4.91 -8.35
CA VAL A 139 0.65 -5.87 -9.42
C VAL A 139 -0.44 -6.85 -9.00
N MET A 140 -0.41 -7.34 -7.76
CA MET A 140 -1.49 -8.17 -7.21
C MET A 140 -2.80 -7.41 -7.14
N GLY A 141 -2.79 -6.17 -6.65
CA GLY A 141 -3.98 -5.31 -6.59
C GLY A 141 -4.57 -5.02 -7.97
N MET A 142 -3.73 -4.78 -8.98
CA MET A 142 -4.16 -4.63 -10.37
C MET A 142 -4.82 -5.90 -10.91
N SER A 143 -4.27 -7.08 -10.61
CA SER A 143 -4.87 -8.36 -11.00
C SER A 143 -6.27 -8.51 -10.43
N VAL A 144 -6.48 -8.19 -9.15
CA VAL A 144 -7.80 -8.22 -8.49
C VAL A 144 -8.74 -7.18 -9.12
N ALA A 145 -8.27 -5.97 -9.38
CA ALA A 145 -9.06 -4.91 -9.99
C ALA A 145 -9.57 -5.27 -11.41
N ILE A 146 -8.69 -5.85 -12.24
CA ILE A 146 -9.04 -6.31 -13.59
C ILE A 146 -10.07 -7.44 -13.51
N SER A 147 -9.91 -8.34 -12.55
CA SER A 147 -10.85 -9.44 -12.33
C SER A 147 -12.24 -8.94 -11.93
N ALA A 148 -12.28 -8.04 -10.95
CA ALA A 148 -13.52 -7.42 -10.50
C ALA A 148 -14.21 -6.62 -11.63
N PHE A 149 -13.44 -5.96 -12.49
CA PHE A 149 -13.98 -5.29 -13.69
C PHE A 149 -14.61 -6.26 -14.67
N GLY A 150 -14.01 -7.44 -14.88
CA GLY A 150 -14.59 -8.51 -15.68
C GLY A 150 -15.95 -8.98 -15.12
N GLU A 151 -16.01 -9.23 -13.83
CA GLU A 151 -17.21 -9.71 -13.14
C GLU A 151 -18.40 -8.77 -13.28
N ILE A 152 -18.22 -7.47 -13.06
CA ILE A 152 -19.31 -6.49 -13.20
C ILE A 152 -19.78 -6.30 -14.65
N ASN A 153 -18.95 -6.70 -15.62
CA ASN A 153 -19.31 -6.72 -17.04
C ASN A 153 -19.85 -8.09 -17.51
N GLY A 154 -20.17 -8.99 -16.58
CA GLY A 154 -20.77 -10.28 -16.88
C GLY A 154 -19.80 -11.31 -17.46
N VAL A 155 -18.48 -11.13 -17.25
CA VAL A 155 -17.43 -12.06 -17.66
C VAL A 155 -16.82 -12.70 -16.40
N PRO A 156 -17.38 -13.81 -15.88
CA PRO A 156 -16.84 -14.48 -14.71
C PRO A 156 -15.41 -14.96 -14.95
N MET A 157 -14.55 -14.81 -13.96
CA MET A 157 -13.13 -15.22 -14.01
C MET A 157 -12.94 -16.68 -14.42
N GLU A 158 -13.82 -17.55 -13.93
CA GLU A 158 -13.79 -18.99 -14.22
C GLU A 158 -13.98 -19.33 -15.71
N GLN A 159 -14.73 -18.50 -16.44
CA GLN A 159 -15.03 -18.72 -17.85
C GLN A 159 -14.00 -18.06 -18.78
N SER A 160 -13.39 -16.97 -18.38
CA SER A 160 -12.55 -16.14 -19.26
C SER A 160 -11.10 -16.58 -19.37
N ARG A 161 -10.63 -17.54 -18.57
CA ARG A 161 -9.19 -17.85 -18.36
C ARG A 161 -8.32 -16.63 -18.00
N LEU A 162 -8.93 -15.45 -17.90
CA LEU A 162 -8.21 -14.20 -17.58
C LEU A 162 -7.55 -14.31 -16.22
N GLY A 163 -8.26 -14.84 -15.22
CA GLY A 163 -7.72 -15.07 -13.89
C GLY A 163 -6.48 -15.97 -13.89
N PHE A 164 -6.47 -17.00 -14.71
CA PHE A 164 -5.29 -17.85 -14.86
C PHE A 164 -4.08 -17.06 -15.38
N TRP A 165 -4.26 -16.28 -16.44
CA TRP A 165 -3.16 -15.49 -17.03
C TRP A 165 -2.67 -14.39 -16.11
N LEU A 166 -3.58 -13.69 -15.42
CA LEU A 166 -3.21 -12.67 -14.44
C LEU A 166 -2.44 -13.28 -13.26
N ASN A 167 -2.91 -14.41 -12.75
CA ASN A 167 -2.23 -15.13 -11.68
C ASN A 167 -0.85 -15.63 -12.11
N LEU A 168 -0.75 -16.19 -13.30
CA LEU A 168 0.54 -16.61 -13.89
C LEU A 168 1.51 -15.41 -13.98
N LEU A 169 1.05 -14.27 -14.47
CA LEU A 169 1.88 -13.06 -14.58
C LEU A 169 2.38 -12.60 -13.22
N VAL A 170 1.52 -12.59 -12.18
CA VAL A 170 1.94 -12.26 -10.80
C VAL A 170 3.02 -13.22 -10.32
N HIS A 171 2.85 -14.53 -10.52
CA HIS A 171 3.83 -15.53 -10.09
C HIS A 171 5.16 -15.41 -10.84
N VAL A 172 5.13 -15.20 -12.14
CA VAL A 172 6.36 -14.97 -12.94
C VAL A 172 7.08 -13.70 -12.44
N TYR A 173 6.33 -12.65 -12.13
CA TYR A 173 6.92 -11.44 -11.56
C TYR A 173 7.51 -11.69 -10.16
N MET A 174 6.85 -12.45 -9.30
CA MET A 174 7.39 -12.83 -7.98
C MET A 174 8.69 -13.63 -8.10
N ILE A 175 8.77 -14.60 -9.02
CA ILE A 175 9.99 -15.37 -9.30
C ILE A 175 11.11 -14.44 -9.76
N TYR A 176 10.82 -13.51 -10.67
CA TYR A 176 11.77 -12.49 -11.12
C TYR A 176 12.30 -11.64 -9.94
N VAL A 177 11.42 -11.22 -9.05
CA VAL A 177 11.80 -10.41 -7.87
C VAL A 177 12.69 -11.21 -6.93
N ILE A 178 12.34 -12.46 -6.63
CA ILE A 178 13.16 -13.35 -5.79
C ILE A 178 14.55 -13.52 -6.40
N TRP A 179 14.62 -13.81 -7.70
CA TRP A 179 15.90 -13.92 -8.41
C TRP A 179 16.71 -12.62 -8.35
N ARG A 180 16.05 -11.49 -8.50
CA ARG A 180 16.71 -10.17 -8.48
C ARG A 180 17.18 -9.73 -7.10
N LEU A 181 16.54 -10.24 -6.04
CA LEU A 181 16.86 -9.98 -4.65
C LEU A 181 17.63 -11.13 -3.97
N TRP A 182 18.16 -12.07 -4.76
CA TRP A 182 18.80 -13.28 -4.24
C TRP A 182 19.94 -12.97 -3.27
N ASP A 183 20.87 -12.09 -3.68
CA ASP A 183 22.04 -11.74 -2.87
C ASP A 183 21.65 -11.04 -1.55
N PRO A 184 20.80 -9.97 -1.54
CA PRO A 184 20.29 -9.39 -0.31
C PRO A 184 19.57 -10.38 0.60
N LEU A 185 18.80 -11.31 0.05
CA LEU A 185 18.10 -12.33 0.83
C LEU A 185 19.09 -13.27 1.53
N ILE A 186 20.15 -13.71 0.84
CA ILE A 186 21.19 -14.55 1.44
C ILE A 186 21.87 -13.79 2.60
N VAL A 187 22.18 -12.51 2.44
CA VAL A 187 22.79 -11.70 3.51
C VAL A 187 21.89 -11.65 4.75
N ILE A 188 20.59 -11.46 4.55
CA ILE A 188 19.62 -11.46 5.67
C ILE A 188 19.54 -12.83 6.34
N MET A 189 19.55 -13.92 5.55
CA MET A 189 19.43 -15.29 6.08
C MET A 189 20.68 -15.76 6.84
N ARG A 190 21.88 -15.27 6.47
CA ARG A 190 23.13 -15.61 7.16
C ARG A 190 23.26 -14.94 8.52
N GLY A 191 22.49 -13.87 8.77
CA GLY A 191 22.62 -13.05 9.96
C GLY A 191 23.84 -12.10 9.88
N ALA A 192 23.96 -11.23 10.87
CA ALA A 192 25.16 -10.43 11.07
C ALA A 192 26.16 -11.30 11.86
N ASP A 193 27.20 -11.77 11.20
CA ASP A 193 28.43 -12.20 11.86
C ASP A 193 29.24 -10.99 12.30
#